data_bcfbb1ddf46f9300cb652093a20a0af8
#
_entry.id   bcfbb1ddf46f9300cb652093a20a0af8
#
_cell.length_a   1.000
_cell.length_b   1.000
_cell.length_c   1.000
_cell.angle_alpha   90.00
_cell.angle_beta   90.00
_cell.angle_gamma   90.00
#
_symmetry.space_group_name_H-M   'P 1'
#
loop_
_entity.id
_entity.type
_entity.pdbx_description
1 polymer ?
#
loop_
_entity_poly.entity_id
_entity_poly.type
_entity_poly.pdbx_seq_one_letter_code
_entity_poly.pdbx_strand_id
1 'polypeptide(L)'
;DEDAATLPHVAAACGGLNLPNMRNLGLGCLAEIAGVQPVSEPAGIYGRLAEKSYGKDSIIGHWELAGVLVDKPFATYPHGFPFELVRRFAEIAGAQPLGNISAGGLSILKEYGAEHVRTGRPILYTSVDSVFQVAAHEDVLAPEKLYDLCWAAKSLTDEYDIARVIARPFVGDLQSGFRRTAGRKDFPVQPPQKTLLEGLIAKGYTVTAVGKISDLFAGRGISASVATVDNHDGMEKVIAGLATQDTGLLMANLIDFDMVYGHRKDAVGFGRALEEFDAWLPQLFKAMRTEDLLVICADHGCDPTTPGSDHTREYVPVLLWSKAMERGRALGDRQSF
;
A
#
# COMPACT_ATOMS: atom_id res chain seq x y z
N ASP A 1 8.17 14.52 8.72
CA ASP A 1 8.01 15.81 8.00
C ASP A 1 7.45 16.84 8.98
N GLU A 2 8.12 18.02 9.14
CA GLU A 2 7.79 18.96 10.22
C GLU A 2 6.38 19.54 10.14
N ASP A 3 5.82 19.68 8.96
CA ASP A 3 4.50 20.31 8.72
C ASP A 3 3.41 19.28 8.34
N ALA A 4 3.66 17.98 8.42
CA ALA A 4 2.68 16.96 8.06
C ALA A 4 1.78 16.58 9.23
N ALA A 5 0.48 16.67 9.02
CA ALA A 5 -0.55 16.30 9.98
C ALA A 5 -1.85 15.92 9.24
N THR A 6 -1.88 14.74 8.63
CA THR A 6 -2.96 14.31 7.73
C THR A 6 -4.35 14.56 8.29
N LEU A 7 -4.67 14.03 9.48
CA LEU A 7 -6.03 14.17 10.04
C LEU A 7 -6.39 15.62 10.41
N PRO A 8 -5.53 16.38 11.13
CA PRO A 8 -5.79 17.79 11.41
C PRO A 8 -5.99 18.65 10.16
N HIS A 9 -5.13 18.46 9.14
CA HIS A 9 -5.19 19.25 7.92
C HIS A 9 -6.39 18.90 7.04
N VAL A 10 -6.73 17.63 6.90
CA VAL A 10 -7.96 17.18 6.23
C VAL A 10 -9.19 17.76 6.94
N ALA A 11 -9.22 17.70 8.27
CA ALA A 11 -10.32 18.27 9.05
C ALA A 11 -10.45 19.79 8.86
N ALA A 12 -9.35 20.51 8.84
CA ALA A 12 -9.34 21.95 8.57
C ALA A 12 -9.84 22.26 7.15
N ALA A 13 -9.40 21.51 6.14
CA ALA A 13 -9.82 21.67 4.75
C ALA A 13 -11.32 21.40 4.54
N CYS A 14 -11.92 20.52 5.35
CA CYS A 14 -13.35 20.21 5.34
C CYS A 14 -14.20 21.20 6.17
N GLY A 15 -13.59 22.08 6.94
CA GLY A 15 -14.31 22.90 7.92
C GLY A 15 -14.77 22.11 9.15
N GLY A 16 -14.17 20.97 9.41
CA GLY A 16 -14.47 20.02 10.48
C GLY A 16 -14.95 18.66 9.95
N LEU A 17 -14.65 17.59 10.70
CA LEU A 17 -15.07 16.22 10.39
C LEU A 17 -16.12 15.73 11.38
N ASN A 18 -17.09 14.97 10.91
CA ASN A 18 -18.09 14.29 11.74
C ASN A 18 -17.77 12.81 11.90
N LEU A 19 -16.97 12.45 12.90
CA LEU A 19 -16.48 11.10 13.17
C LEU A 19 -16.92 10.60 14.55
N PRO A 20 -18.23 10.45 14.83
CA PRO A 20 -18.72 10.15 16.17
C PRO A 20 -18.23 8.80 16.72
N ASN A 21 -18.05 7.79 15.90
CA ASN A 21 -17.61 6.46 16.30
C ASN A 21 -16.12 6.44 16.63
N MET A 22 -15.26 6.93 15.74
CA MET A 22 -13.81 7.04 16.00
C MET A 22 -13.52 8.03 17.15
N ARG A 23 -14.30 9.11 17.26
CA ARG A 23 -14.25 10.00 18.43
C ARG A 23 -14.52 9.24 19.72
N ASN A 24 -15.55 8.40 19.75
CA ASN A 24 -15.87 7.57 20.91
C ASN A 24 -14.78 6.56 21.26
N LEU A 25 -14.03 6.08 20.25
CA LEU A 25 -12.84 5.23 20.44
C LEU A 25 -11.64 6.01 20.98
N GLY A 26 -11.66 7.36 20.98
CA GLY A 26 -10.60 8.20 21.50
C GLY A 26 -9.78 8.96 20.45
N LEU A 27 -10.20 9.01 19.18
CA LEU A 27 -9.45 9.70 18.12
C LEU A 27 -9.19 11.18 18.46
N GLY A 28 -10.20 11.90 18.96
CA GLY A 28 -10.06 13.31 19.35
C GLY A 28 -9.14 13.56 20.56
N CYS A 29 -8.68 12.51 21.24
CA CYS A 29 -7.70 12.62 22.32
C CYS A 29 -6.24 12.59 21.82
N LEU A 30 -6.00 12.32 20.52
CA LEU A 30 -4.66 12.16 19.93
C LEU A 30 -4.07 13.47 19.41
N ALA A 31 -4.91 14.34 18.86
CA ALA A 31 -4.55 15.62 18.28
C ALA A 31 -5.76 16.56 18.26
N GLU A 32 -5.53 17.83 18.00
CA GLU A 32 -6.60 18.77 17.71
C GLU A 32 -7.11 18.54 16.28
N ILE A 33 -8.31 17.97 16.17
CA ILE A 33 -8.96 17.64 14.90
C ILE A 33 -10.28 18.39 14.85
N ALA A 34 -10.43 19.34 13.93
CA ALA A 34 -11.64 20.14 13.80
C ALA A 34 -12.89 19.22 13.64
N GLY A 35 -13.91 19.44 14.47
CA GLY A 35 -15.12 18.61 14.52
C GLY A 35 -15.03 17.35 15.37
N VAL A 36 -13.83 16.89 15.79
CA VAL A 36 -13.62 15.65 16.56
C VAL A 36 -13.08 15.99 17.95
N GLN A 37 -13.95 16.41 18.85
CA GLN A 37 -13.56 16.80 20.20
C GLN A 37 -13.12 15.61 21.05
N PRO A 38 -12.19 15.77 22.00
CA PRO A 38 -11.85 14.74 22.99
C PRO A 38 -13.09 14.25 23.76
N VAL A 39 -13.03 13.01 24.22
CA VAL A 39 -14.02 12.42 25.13
C VAL A 39 -13.36 12.10 26.47
N SER A 40 -14.09 12.31 27.57
CA SER A 40 -13.58 12.04 28.93
C SER A 40 -13.42 10.56 29.23
N GLU A 41 -14.28 9.72 28.64
CA GLU A 41 -14.30 8.27 28.81
C GLU A 41 -14.34 7.57 27.45
N PRO A 42 -13.21 7.43 26.78
CA PRO A 42 -13.12 6.70 25.52
C PRO A 42 -13.50 5.22 25.69
N ALA A 43 -14.22 4.68 24.72
CA ALA A 43 -14.55 3.26 24.69
C ALA A 43 -13.38 2.38 24.21
N GLY A 44 -12.41 2.98 23.49
CA GLY A 44 -11.25 2.27 22.93
C GLY A 44 -9.93 2.60 23.62
N ILE A 45 -8.92 1.77 23.40
CA ILE A 45 -7.52 2.10 23.67
C ILE A 45 -7.03 2.92 22.50
N TYR A 46 -6.40 4.05 22.75
CA TYR A 46 -5.98 4.99 21.72
C TYR A 46 -4.55 5.46 21.94
N GLY A 47 -3.82 5.67 20.87
CA GLY A 47 -2.44 6.15 20.90
C GLY A 47 -1.95 6.62 19.53
N ARG A 48 -0.69 7.06 19.50
CA ARG A 48 0.01 7.43 18.28
C ARG A 48 1.24 6.55 18.12
N LEU A 49 1.49 6.15 16.88
CA LEU A 49 2.62 5.32 16.50
C LEU A 49 3.57 6.14 15.61
N ALA A 50 4.85 6.15 15.94
CA ALA A 50 5.89 6.69 15.07
C ALA A 50 6.46 5.56 14.23
N GLU A 51 6.55 5.73 12.94
CA GLU A 51 7.24 4.78 12.06
C GLU A 51 8.73 4.76 12.39
N LYS A 52 9.27 3.60 12.72
CA LYS A 52 10.66 3.40 13.06
C LYS A 52 11.51 3.02 11.86
N SER A 53 10.95 2.27 10.94
CA SER A 53 11.62 1.85 9.70
C SER A 53 12.08 3.05 8.87
N TYR A 54 13.16 2.87 8.11
CA TYR A 54 13.59 3.85 7.11
C TYR A 54 12.74 3.69 5.84
N GLY A 55 11.94 4.64 5.56
CA GLY A 55 11.00 4.68 4.44
C GLY A 55 9.66 5.22 4.89
N LYS A 56 8.78 5.47 3.96
CA LYS A 56 7.42 5.97 4.21
C LYS A 56 6.46 5.44 3.14
N ASP A 57 6.75 4.27 2.61
CA ASP A 57 5.90 3.61 1.60
C ASP A 57 5.05 2.51 2.23
N SER A 58 3.96 2.18 1.54
CA SER A 58 2.99 1.20 2.05
C SER A 58 3.59 -0.18 2.33
N ILE A 59 4.63 -0.61 1.60
CA ILE A 59 5.26 -1.91 1.83
C ILE A 59 5.95 -1.89 3.20
N ILE A 60 6.76 -0.87 3.45
CA ILE A 60 7.53 -0.73 4.70
C ILE A 60 6.60 -0.54 5.88
N GLY A 61 5.61 0.34 5.79
CA GLY A 61 4.63 0.57 6.86
C GLY A 61 3.86 -0.71 7.24
N HIS A 62 3.38 -1.47 6.26
CA HIS A 62 2.71 -2.75 6.52
C HIS A 62 3.65 -3.80 7.12
N TRP A 63 4.93 -3.84 6.68
CA TRP A 63 5.90 -4.75 7.28
C TRP A 63 6.16 -4.40 8.74
N GLU A 64 6.27 -3.10 9.07
CA GLU A 64 6.45 -2.68 10.45
C GLU A 64 5.24 -3.03 11.32
N LEU A 65 4.01 -2.83 10.83
CA LEU A 65 2.79 -3.30 11.48
C LEU A 65 2.79 -4.82 11.71
N ALA A 66 3.51 -5.57 10.88
CA ALA A 66 3.68 -7.02 11.02
C ALA A 66 4.97 -7.44 11.77
N GLY A 67 5.65 -6.49 12.43
CA GLY A 67 6.83 -6.73 13.29
C GLY A 67 8.15 -6.79 12.56
N VAL A 68 8.25 -6.32 11.32
CA VAL A 68 9.50 -6.30 10.54
C VAL A 68 9.99 -4.87 10.36
N LEU A 69 11.12 -4.53 10.98
CA LEU A 69 11.78 -3.24 10.82
C LEU A 69 12.74 -3.27 9.62
N VAL A 70 12.78 -2.17 8.88
CA VAL A 70 13.65 -1.99 7.72
C VAL A 70 14.65 -0.87 8.01
N ASP A 71 15.94 -1.18 7.95
CA ASP A 71 17.01 -0.27 8.35
C ASP A 71 17.39 0.75 7.26
N LYS A 72 16.93 0.56 6.04
CA LYS A 72 17.17 1.47 4.90
C LYS A 72 15.98 1.52 3.96
N PRO A 73 15.70 2.69 3.35
CA PRO A 73 14.64 2.80 2.37
C PRO A 73 14.98 2.01 1.11
N PHE A 74 13.96 1.68 0.31
CA PHE A 74 14.19 1.17 -1.03
C PHE A 74 14.91 2.20 -1.90
N ALA A 75 15.79 1.70 -2.77
CA ALA A 75 16.57 2.57 -3.66
C ALA A 75 15.71 3.10 -4.80
N THR A 76 15.87 4.37 -5.14
CA THR A 76 15.29 5.01 -6.32
C THR A 76 16.35 5.32 -7.35
N TYR A 77 15.99 5.32 -8.63
CA TYR A 77 16.92 5.42 -9.75
C TYR A 77 16.50 6.53 -10.73
N PRO A 78 16.53 7.82 -10.34
CA PRO A 78 16.01 8.92 -11.15
C PRO A 78 16.71 9.08 -12.50
N HIS A 79 17.94 8.57 -12.64
CA HIS A 79 18.74 8.62 -13.88
C HIS A 79 18.83 7.27 -14.61
N GLY A 80 17.97 6.30 -14.25
CA GLY A 80 18.05 4.92 -14.74
C GLY A 80 18.94 4.04 -13.88
N PHE A 81 18.87 2.74 -14.11
CA PHE A 81 19.59 1.72 -13.31
C PHE A 81 21.09 1.70 -13.63
N PRO A 82 21.93 1.27 -12.65
CA PRO A 82 23.36 1.09 -12.85
C PRO A 82 23.67 0.14 -14.02
N PHE A 83 24.76 0.42 -14.71
CA PHE A 83 25.22 -0.39 -15.86
C PHE A 83 25.26 -1.89 -15.56
N GLU A 84 25.77 -2.28 -14.40
CA GLU A 84 25.90 -3.70 -14.03
C GLU A 84 24.54 -4.39 -13.85
N LEU A 85 23.54 -3.71 -13.28
CA LEU A 85 22.18 -4.23 -13.18
C LEU A 85 21.58 -4.44 -14.58
N VAL A 86 21.72 -3.45 -15.47
CA VAL A 86 21.23 -3.53 -16.85
C VAL A 86 21.93 -4.63 -17.64
N ARG A 87 23.23 -4.78 -17.47
CA ARG A 87 24.03 -5.85 -18.12
C ARG A 87 23.54 -7.25 -17.71
N ARG A 88 23.38 -7.46 -16.39
CA ARG A 88 22.88 -8.75 -15.86
C ARG A 88 21.43 -8.99 -16.28
N PHE A 89 20.60 -7.97 -16.33
CA PHE A 89 19.25 -8.09 -16.87
C PHE A 89 19.24 -8.44 -18.35
N ALA A 90 20.14 -7.88 -19.16
CA ALA A 90 20.29 -8.20 -20.57
C ALA A 90 20.65 -9.69 -20.80
N GLU A 91 21.44 -10.30 -19.91
CA GLU A 91 21.76 -11.71 -19.94
C GLU A 91 20.50 -12.58 -19.70
N ILE A 92 19.66 -12.18 -18.71
CA ILE A 92 18.39 -12.86 -18.43
C ILE A 92 17.42 -12.69 -19.61
N ALA A 93 17.34 -11.50 -20.19
CA ALA A 93 16.44 -11.19 -21.30
C ALA A 93 16.90 -11.73 -22.67
N GLY A 94 18.17 -12.13 -22.78
CA GLY A 94 18.78 -12.53 -24.05
C GLY A 94 19.01 -11.39 -25.03
N ALA A 95 18.80 -10.15 -24.62
CA ALA A 95 18.97 -8.92 -25.42
C ALA A 95 19.18 -7.70 -24.54
N GLN A 96 19.93 -6.70 -25.06
CA GLN A 96 20.05 -5.40 -24.40
C GLN A 96 18.68 -4.71 -24.36
N PRO A 97 18.20 -4.25 -23.19
CA PRO A 97 16.93 -3.55 -23.11
C PRO A 97 16.99 -2.18 -23.84
N LEU A 98 15.83 -1.66 -24.19
CA LEU A 98 15.63 -0.29 -24.63
C LEU A 98 15.32 0.59 -23.43
N GLY A 99 15.67 1.87 -23.49
CA GLY A 99 15.32 2.87 -22.49
C GLY A 99 16.34 2.95 -21.35
N ASN A 100 16.06 2.36 -20.18
CA ASN A 100 16.79 2.55 -18.92
C ASN A 100 16.76 4.01 -18.43
N ILE A 101 15.58 4.61 -18.41
CA ILE A 101 15.34 5.97 -17.95
C ILE A 101 14.18 6.03 -16.96
N SER A 102 14.11 7.12 -16.19
CA SER A 102 12.92 7.44 -15.40
C SER A 102 11.88 8.10 -16.29
N ALA A 103 10.71 7.47 -16.47
CA ALA A 103 9.69 7.95 -17.40
C ALA A 103 8.27 7.51 -17.00
N GLY A 104 7.29 8.31 -17.46
CA GLY A 104 5.88 7.91 -17.43
C GLY A 104 5.61 6.80 -18.44
N GLY A 105 4.73 5.87 -18.07
CA GLY A 105 4.54 4.69 -18.90
C GLY A 105 3.88 4.88 -20.26
N LEU A 106 3.20 6.00 -20.52
CA LEU A 106 2.73 6.31 -21.86
C LEU A 106 3.83 6.98 -22.70
N SER A 107 4.67 7.82 -22.08
CA SER A 107 5.80 8.46 -22.77
C SER A 107 6.83 7.44 -23.22
N ILE A 108 7.18 6.48 -22.37
CA ILE A 108 8.15 5.43 -22.70
C ILE A 108 7.68 4.57 -23.89
N LEU A 109 6.39 4.29 -24.00
CA LEU A 109 5.85 3.51 -25.11
C LEU A 109 5.86 4.31 -26.42
N LYS A 110 5.62 5.62 -26.36
CA LYS A 110 5.74 6.48 -27.56
C LYS A 110 7.17 6.53 -28.07
N GLU A 111 8.16 6.51 -27.18
CA GLU A 111 9.56 6.63 -27.52
C GLU A 111 10.15 5.31 -28.04
N TYR A 112 9.89 4.20 -27.35
CA TYR A 112 10.56 2.92 -27.63
C TYR A 112 9.63 1.84 -28.20
N GLY A 113 8.31 2.04 -28.25
CA GLY A 113 7.36 0.99 -28.66
C GLY A 113 7.62 0.48 -30.07
N ALA A 114 7.85 1.37 -31.04
CA ALA A 114 8.14 0.98 -32.42
C ALA A 114 9.48 0.21 -32.56
N GLU A 115 10.51 0.63 -31.83
CA GLU A 115 11.80 -0.06 -31.83
C GLU A 115 11.68 -1.43 -31.17
N HIS A 116 10.93 -1.55 -30.07
CA HIS A 116 10.64 -2.82 -29.44
C HIS A 116 9.95 -3.80 -30.41
N VAL A 117 8.89 -3.35 -31.10
CA VAL A 117 8.18 -4.21 -32.08
C VAL A 117 9.10 -4.68 -33.19
N ARG A 118 10.01 -3.82 -33.68
CA ARG A 118 10.97 -4.14 -34.74
C ARG A 118 12.09 -5.09 -34.29
N THR A 119 12.56 -4.96 -33.04
CA THR A 119 13.80 -5.62 -32.57
C THR A 119 13.57 -6.76 -31.60
N GLY A 120 12.40 -6.84 -30.95
CA GLY A 120 12.10 -7.76 -29.86
C GLY A 120 12.76 -7.43 -28.53
N ARG A 121 13.55 -6.34 -28.45
CA ARG A 121 14.25 -5.93 -27.20
C ARG A 121 13.26 -5.41 -26.18
N PRO A 122 13.25 -5.90 -24.93
CA PRO A 122 12.32 -5.41 -23.91
C PRO A 122 12.60 -3.92 -23.57
N ILE A 123 11.54 -3.19 -23.18
CA ILE A 123 11.69 -1.79 -22.75
C ILE A 123 11.86 -1.79 -21.23
N LEU A 124 13.00 -1.31 -20.73
CA LEU A 124 13.31 -1.17 -19.32
C LEU A 124 13.21 0.30 -18.90
N TYR A 125 12.49 0.57 -17.80
CA TYR A 125 12.38 1.92 -17.27
C TYR A 125 12.02 1.91 -15.78
N THR A 126 12.16 3.05 -15.14
CA THR A 126 11.74 3.28 -13.75
C THR A 126 10.77 4.47 -13.67
N SER A 127 10.41 4.87 -12.46
CA SER A 127 9.66 6.10 -12.16
C SER A 127 10.26 6.77 -10.92
N VAL A 128 9.49 7.65 -10.28
CA VAL A 128 9.88 8.26 -9.00
C VAL A 128 9.91 7.24 -7.87
N ASP A 129 9.15 6.17 -8.00
CA ASP A 129 9.12 5.07 -7.03
C ASP A 129 10.29 4.10 -7.25
N SER A 130 10.51 3.23 -6.24
CA SER A 130 11.48 2.14 -6.31
C SER A 130 10.95 0.95 -7.13
N VAL A 131 10.91 1.10 -8.45
CA VAL A 131 10.30 0.11 -9.35
C VAL A 131 11.17 -0.21 -10.57
N PHE A 132 11.29 -1.49 -10.89
CA PHE A 132 11.94 -2.00 -12.10
C PHE A 132 10.84 -2.43 -13.08
N GLN A 133 10.57 -1.63 -14.10
CA GLN A 133 9.46 -1.85 -15.01
C GLN A 133 9.95 -2.38 -16.35
N VAL A 134 9.37 -3.47 -16.80
CA VAL A 134 9.65 -4.09 -18.10
C VAL A 134 8.39 -4.05 -18.94
N ALA A 135 8.42 -3.31 -20.05
CA ALA A 135 7.31 -3.28 -21.01
C ALA A 135 7.63 -4.08 -22.27
N ALA A 136 6.60 -4.78 -22.76
CA ALA A 136 6.67 -5.54 -24.00
C ALA A 136 5.30 -5.57 -24.71
N HIS A 137 5.33 -5.55 -26.04
CA HIS A 137 4.14 -5.71 -26.86
C HIS A 137 3.69 -7.18 -26.85
N GLU A 138 2.39 -7.43 -26.69
CA GLU A 138 1.86 -8.79 -26.49
C GLU A 138 2.11 -9.71 -27.68
N ASP A 139 2.16 -9.19 -28.91
CA ASP A 139 2.48 -9.95 -30.12
C ASP A 139 3.99 -10.24 -30.29
N VAL A 140 4.87 -9.51 -29.57
CA VAL A 140 6.33 -9.68 -29.63
C VAL A 140 6.83 -10.57 -28.51
N LEU A 141 6.34 -10.34 -27.31
CA LEU A 141 6.62 -11.12 -26.11
C LEU A 141 5.30 -11.36 -25.37
N ALA A 142 4.77 -12.56 -25.49
CA ALA A 142 3.51 -12.93 -24.85
C ALA A 142 3.52 -12.60 -23.33
N PRO A 143 2.40 -12.22 -22.73
CA PRO A 143 2.34 -11.81 -21.32
C PRO A 143 2.97 -12.82 -20.36
N GLU A 144 2.75 -14.11 -20.57
CA GLU A 144 3.32 -15.20 -19.75
C GLU A 144 4.86 -15.16 -19.76
N LYS A 145 5.46 -15.00 -20.95
CA LYS A 145 6.93 -14.89 -21.10
C LYS A 145 7.47 -13.60 -20.49
N LEU A 146 6.72 -12.51 -20.58
CA LEU A 146 7.08 -11.26 -19.90
C LEU A 146 7.04 -11.46 -18.38
N TYR A 147 6.05 -12.21 -17.85
CA TYR A 147 6.00 -12.53 -16.42
C TYR A 147 7.16 -13.40 -15.98
N ASP A 148 7.54 -14.40 -16.77
CA ASP A 148 8.70 -15.25 -16.50
C ASP A 148 10.00 -14.44 -16.49
N LEU A 149 10.16 -13.51 -17.44
CA LEU A 149 11.30 -12.60 -17.49
C LEU A 149 11.36 -11.70 -16.25
N CYS A 150 10.23 -11.10 -15.85
CA CYS A 150 10.15 -10.26 -14.65
C CYS A 150 10.42 -11.07 -13.38
N TRP A 151 9.91 -12.29 -13.29
CA TRP A 151 10.18 -13.18 -12.18
C TRP A 151 11.67 -13.55 -12.09
N ALA A 152 12.31 -13.88 -13.22
CA ALA A 152 13.74 -14.18 -13.27
C ALA A 152 14.62 -12.96 -12.87
N ALA A 153 14.15 -11.74 -13.18
CA ALA A 153 14.83 -10.52 -12.79
C ALA A 153 14.68 -10.19 -11.29
N LYS A 154 13.73 -10.83 -10.59
CA LYS A 154 13.37 -10.48 -9.20
C LYS A 154 14.54 -10.62 -8.23
N SER A 155 15.26 -11.76 -8.24
CA SER A 155 16.43 -11.97 -7.37
C SER A 155 17.55 -10.98 -7.66
N LEU A 156 17.73 -10.60 -8.93
CA LEU A 156 18.68 -9.56 -9.33
C LEU A 156 18.31 -8.20 -8.74
N THR A 157 17.03 -7.81 -8.83
CA THR A 157 16.57 -6.51 -8.32
C THR A 157 16.59 -6.41 -6.80
N ASP A 158 16.45 -7.53 -6.08
CA ASP A 158 16.56 -7.58 -4.62
C ASP A 158 17.97 -7.19 -4.13
N GLU A 159 19.03 -7.51 -4.89
CA GLU A 159 20.40 -7.09 -4.60
C GLU A 159 20.60 -5.57 -4.67
N TYR A 160 19.68 -4.86 -5.35
CA TYR A 160 19.73 -3.41 -5.57
C TYR A 160 18.66 -2.66 -4.79
N ASP A 161 18.07 -3.30 -3.76
CA ASP A 161 17.04 -2.72 -2.88
C ASP A 161 15.82 -2.14 -3.66
N ILE A 162 15.42 -2.77 -4.75
CA ILE A 162 14.27 -2.35 -5.56
C ILE A 162 12.99 -2.98 -5.02
N ALA A 163 12.00 -2.16 -4.68
CA ALA A 163 10.78 -2.59 -4.01
C ALA A 163 9.94 -3.57 -4.83
N ARG A 164 9.90 -3.43 -6.16
CA ARG A 164 9.15 -4.34 -7.02
C ARG A 164 9.61 -4.35 -8.47
N VAL A 165 9.46 -5.49 -9.11
CA VAL A 165 9.51 -5.62 -10.57
C VAL A 165 8.09 -5.57 -11.11
N ILE A 166 7.85 -4.88 -12.22
CA ILE A 166 6.51 -4.73 -12.82
C ILE A 166 6.55 -5.12 -14.29
N ALA A 167 5.76 -6.11 -14.65
CA ALA A 167 5.47 -6.44 -16.04
C ALA A 167 4.39 -5.50 -16.58
N ARG A 168 4.69 -4.88 -17.74
CA ARG A 168 3.83 -3.87 -18.40
C ARG A 168 3.52 -4.29 -19.84
N PRO A 169 2.65 -5.26 -20.07
CA PRO A 169 2.24 -5.59 -21.44
C PRO A 169 1.49 -4.42 -22.09
N PHE A 170 1.66 -4.28 -23.40
CA PHE A 170 1.01 -3.26 -24.19
C PHE A 170 0.68 -3.78 -25.59
N VAL A 171 -0.20 -3.07 -26.30
CA VAL A 171 -0.63 -3.34 -27.67
C VAL A 171 -0.67 -2.05 -28.48
N GLY A 172 -0.90 -2.17 -29.80
CA GLY A 172 -1.03 -1.05 -30.72
C GLY A 172 0.14 -0.94 -31.66
N ASP A 173 0.14 0.11 -32.47
CA ASP A 173 1.16 0.37 -33.49
C ASP A 173 1.42 1.86 -33.67
N LEU A 174 2.25 2.22 -34.66
CA LEU A 174 2.56 3.62 -34.98
C LEU A 174 1.34 4.42 -35.50
N GLN A 175 0.33 3.76 -36.05
CA GLN A 175 -0.85 4.42 -36.62
C GLN A 175 -1.93 4.62 -35.56
N SER A 176 -2.24 3.57 -34.77
CA SER A 176 -3.26 3.60 -33.73
C SER A 176 -2.74 4.11 -32.37
N GLY A 177 -1.41 4.22 -32.21
CA GLY A 177 -0.73 4.52 -30.96
C GLY A 177 -0.62 3.30 -30.04
N PHE A 178 0.41 3.29 -29.20
CA PHE A 178 0.64 2.23 -28.21
C PHE A 178 -0.16 2.51 -26.94
N ARG A 179 -0.78 1.46 -26.36
CA ARG A 179 -1.58 1.53 -25.12
C ARG A 179 -1.29 0.34 -24.24
N ARG A 180 -1.27 0.57 -22.93
CA ARG A 180 -1.14 -0.48 -21.92
C ARG A 180 -2.39 -1.37 -21.91
N THR A 181 -2.20 -2.65 -21.60
CA THR A 181 -3.29 -3.59 -21.37
C THR A 181 -3.55 -3.79 -19.88
N ALA A 182 -4.59 -4.54 -19.56
CA ALA A 182 -4.91 -4.94 -18.17
C ALA A 182 -3.95 -6.00 -17.60
N GLY A 183 -3.06 -6.57 -18.42
CA GLY A 183 -2.11 -7.63 -18.02
C GLY A 183 -0.92 -7.14 -17.17
N ARG A 184 -1.03 -6.00 -16.49
CA ARG A 184 -0.03 -5.59 -15.51
C ARG A 184 0.10 -6.65 -14.42
N LYS A 185 1.35 -7.02 -14.08
CA LYS A 185 1.65 -7.91 -12.97
C LYS A 185 2.84 -7.37 -12.18
N ASP A 186 2.66 -7.26 -10.88
CA ASP A 186 3.68 -6.78 -9.96
C ASP A 186 4.33 -7.98 -9.24
N PHE A 187 5.64 -7.91 -9.06
CA PHE A 187 6.46 -8.87 -8.33
C PHE A 187 7.15 -8.10 -7.19
N PRO A 188 6.50 -7.97 -6.03
CA PRO A 188 7.03 -7.21 -4.91
C PRO A 188 8.22 -7.92 -4.26
N VAL A 189 9.06 -7.16 -3.59
CA VAL A 189 10.06 -7.68 -2.67
C VAL A 189 9.37 -8.41 -1.50
N GLN A 190 10.00 -9.46 -1.02
CA GLN A 190 9.48 -10.17 0.15
C GLN A 190 9.97 -9.52 1.45
N PRO A 191 9.19 -9.59 2.54
CA PRO A 191 9.69 -9.18 3.85
C PRO A 191 11.04 -9.83 4.17
N PRO A 192 12.05 -9.07 4.62
CA PRO A 192 13.40 -9.61 4.86
C PRO A 192 13.47 -10.53 6.08
N GLN A 193 12.45 -10.51 6.92
CA GLN A 193 12.33 -11.32 8.12
C GLN A 193 10.96 -11.98 8.21
N LYS A 194 10.80 -12.90 9.16
CA LYS A 194 9.53 -13.57 9.46
C LYS A 194 8.54 -12.56 10.05
N THR A 195 7.38 -12.46 9.45
CA THR A 195 6.30 -11.56 9.86
C THR A 195 5.38 -12.16 10.92
N LEU A 196 4.57 -11.33 11.58
CA LEU A 196 3.46 -11.76 12.42
C LEU A 196 2.52 -12.71 11.66
N LEU A 197 2.24 -12.42 10.38
CA LEU A 197 1.36 -13.21 9.53
C LEU A 197 1.86 -14.67 9.42
N GLU A 198 3.16 -14.83 9.11
CA GLU A 198 3.79 -16.15 9.04
C GLU A 198 3.84 -16.85 10.41
N GLY A 199 3.97 -16.06 11.49
CA GLY A 199 3.91 -16.56 12.86
C GLY A 199 2.53 -17.14 13.20
N LEU A 200 1.46 -16.50 12.75
CA LEU A 200 0.09 -16.97 12.92
C LEU A 200 -0.17 -18.27 12.14
N ILE A 201 0.21 -18.29 10.85
CA ILE A 201 0.11 -19.50 10.02
C ILE A 201 0.86 -20.68 10.65
N ALA A 202 2.08 -20.46 11.14
CA ALA A 202 2.87 -21.51 11.79
C ALA A 202 2.23 -22.07 13.06
N LYS A 203 1.30 -21.32 13.68
CA LYS A 203 0.50 -21.77 14.83
C LYS A 203 -0.86 -22.32 14.44
N GLY A 204 -1.15 -22.48 13.15
CA GLY A 204 -2.40 -23.03 12.63
C GLY A 204 -3.54 -22.03 12.53
N TYR A 205 -3.29 -20.73 12.69
CA TYR A 205 -4.31 -19.71 12.51
C TYR A 205 -4.46 -19.31 11.03
N THR A 206 -5.66 -18.92 10.65
CA THR A 206 -5.95 -18.37 9.31
C THR A 206 -5.58 -16.89 9.25
N VAL A 207 -4.97 -16.48 8.16
CA VAL A 207 -4.72 -15.07 7.82
C VAL A 207 -5.44 -14.75 6.51
N THR A 208 -6.47 -13.93 6.58
CA THR A 208 -7.23 -13.46 5.43
C THR A 208 -6.82 -12.03 5.09
N ALA A 209 -6.36 -11.83 3.86
CA ALA A 209 -5.98 -10.54 3.30
C ALA A 209 -7.14 -9.95 2.49
N VAL A 210 -7.54 -8.71 2.79
CA VAL A 210 -8.54 -7.96 2.03
C VAL A 210 -7.87 -6.74 1.40
N GLY A 211 -8.08 -6.53 0.10
CA GLY A 211 -7.42 -5.47 -0.65
C GLY A 211 -6.01 -5.85 -1.12
N LYS A 212 -5.05 -4.94 -0.98
CA LYS A 212 -3.67 -5.14 -1.45
C LYS A 212 -2.74 -5.84 -0.44
N ILE A 213 -3.25 -6.29 0.70
CA ILE A 213 -2.43 -6.90 1.75
C ILE A 213 -1.57 -8.05 1.21
N SER A 214 -2.16 -8.94 0.41
CA SER A 214 -1.40 -10.06 -0.17
C SER A 214 -0.22 -9.59 -1.04
N ASP A 215 -0.41 -8.54 -1.83
CA ASP A 215 0.64 -7.98 -2.69
C ASP A 215 1.75 -7.33 -1.86
N LEU A 216 1.40 -6.62 -0.78
CA LEU A 216 2.35 -5.96 0.12
C LEU A 216 3.27 -6.94 0.86
N PHE A 217 2.80 -8.16 1.11
CA PHE A 217 3.58 -9.24 1.72
C PHE A 217 4.10 -10.27 0.70
N ALA A 218 3.98 -10.02 -0.61
CA ALA A 218 4.35 -10.98 -1.66
C ALA A 218 3.71 -12.36 -1.45
N GLY A 219 2.49 -12.42 -0.93
CA GLY A 219 1.75 -13.63 -0.60
C GLY A 219 2.23 -14.39 0.64
N ARG A 220 3.30 -13.94 1.31
CA ARG A 220 3.85 -14.64 2.48
C ARG A 220 2.94 -14.48 3.70
N GLY A 221 2.68 -15.58 4.38
CA GLY A 221 1.86 -15.59 5.59
C GLY A 221 0.37 -15.34 5.33
N ILE A 222 -0.14 -15.58 4.11
CA ILE A 222 -1.53 -15.37 3.71
C ILE A 222 -2.18 -16.71 3.42
N SER A 223 -3.32 -16.99 4.09
CA SER A 223 -4.14 -18.20 3.85
C SER A 223 -5.15 -17.99 2.73
N ALA A 224 -5.74 -16.79 2.67
CA ALA A 224 -6.73 -16.41 1.68
C ALA A 224 -6.58 -14.92 1.34
N SER A 225 -6.88 -14.57 0.09
CA SER A 225 -6.82 -13.18 -0.37
C SER A 225 -8.08 -12.83 -1.15
N VAL A 226 -8.64 -11.64 -0.86
CA VAL A 226 -9.83 -11.09 -1.50
C VAL A 226 -9.48 -9.71 -2.05
N ALA A 227 -9.46 -9.58 -3.37
CA ALA A 227 -9.21 -8.30 -4.04
C ALA A 227 -10.39 -7.34 -3.84
N THR A 228 -10.11 -6.04 -3.83
CA THR A 228 -11.11 -4.97 -3.70
C THR A 228 -11.00 -3.98 -4.84
N VAL A 229 -12.10 -3.30 -5.16
CA VAL A 229 -12.15 -2.25 -6.19
C VAL A 229 -12.04 -0.85 -5.59
N ASP A 230 -12.53 -0.64 -4.36
CA ASP A 230 -12.54 0.61 -3.61
C ASP A 230 -12.68 0.35 -2.09
N ASN A 231 -12.75 1.43 -1.30
CA ASN A 231 -12.92 1.32 0.15
C ASN A 231 -14.27 0.70 0.53
N HIS A 232 -15.35 1.03 -0.17
CA HIS A 232 -16.68 0.50 0.13
C HIS A 232 -16.73 -1.03 -0.03
N ASP A 233 -16.25 -1.53 -1.16
CA ASP A 233 -16.10 -2.95 -1.43
C ASP A 233 -15.20 -3.65 -0.40
N GLY A 234 -14.13 -2.96 0.04
CA GLY A 234 -13.26 -3.44 1.13
C GLY A 234 -14.00 -3.60 2.46
N MET A 235 -14.80 -2.62 2.84
CA MET A 235 -15.62 -2.65 4.06
C MET A 235 -16.65 -3.79 4.03
N GLU A 236 -17.31 -4.02 2.90
CA GLU A 236 -18.25 -5.15 2.74
C GLU A 236 -17.54 -6.51 2.86
N LYS A 237 -16.35 -6.65 2.27
CA LYS A 237 -15.55 -7.87 2.32
C LYS A 237 -14.99 -8.16 3.72
N VAL A 238 -14.71 -7.13 4.52
CA VAL A 238 -14.39 -7.29 5.94
C VAL A 238 -15.56 -7.93 6.71
N ILE A 239 -16.78 -7.44 6.52
CA ILE A 239 -17.97 -8.02 7.15
C ILE A 239 -18.18 -9.47 6.72
N ALA A 240 -18.06 -9.76 5.42
CA ALA A 240 -18.18 -11.11 4.88
C ALA A 240 -17.09 -12.06 5.45
N GLY A 241 -15.86 -11.55 5.58
CA GLY A 241 -14.75 -12.28 6.18
C GLY A 241 -14.99 -12.67 7.65
N LEU A 242 -15.50 -11.72 8.46
CA LEU A 242 -15.86 -11.98 9.86
C LEU A 242 -16.94 -13.05 10.02
N ALA A 243 -17.85 -13.15 9.06
CA ALA A 243 -18.91 -14.16 9.10
C ALA A 243 -18.40 -15.58 8.82
N THR A 244 -17.25 -15.72 8.17
CA THR A 244 -16.72 -17.02 7.71
C THR A 244 -15.44 -17.46 8.41
N GLN A 245 -14.71 -16.54 9.04
CA GLN A 245 -13.45 -16.83 9.74
C GLN A 245 -13.68 -16.98 11.24
N ASP A 246 -13.37 -18.14 11.79
CA ASP A 246 -13.56 -18.40 13.22
C ASP A 246 -12.45 -17.84 14.09
N THR A 247 -11.20 -17.97 13.66
CA THR A 247 -10.01 -17.51 14.42
C THR A 247 -8.93 -17.05 13.47
N GLY A 248 -8.01 -16.24 13.97
CA GLY A 248 -6.84 -15.79 13.23
C GLY A 248 -6.83 -14.28 12.99
N LEU A 249 -6.35 -13.84 11.87
CA LEU A 249 -6.24 -12.43 11.50
C LEU A 249 -6.99 -12.16 10.19
N LEU A 250 -7.90 -11.19 10.20
CA LEU A 250 -8.42 -10.56 9.00
C LEU A 250 -7.75 -9.19 8.90
N MET A 251 -6.91 -8.99 7.90
CA MET A 251 -6.18 -7.75 7.67
C MET A 251 -6.68 -7.10 6.39
N ALA A 252 -7.16 -5.88 6.49
CA ALA A 252 -7.69 -5.12 5.36
C ALA A 252 -6.95 -3.81 5.18
N ASN A 253 -6.79 -3.39 3.92
CA ASN A 253 -6.30 -2.07 3.61
C ASN A 253 -7.30 -1.34 2.71
N LEU A 254 -7.68 -0.14 3.13
CA LEU A 254 -8.63 0.74 2.43
C LEU A 254 -7.83 1.75 1.60
N ILE A 255 -7.56 1.37 0.36
CA ILE A 255 -6.54 1.99 -0.50
C ILE A 255 -6.91 3.35 -1.07
N ASP A 256 -8.18 3.76 -1.06
CA ASP A 256 -8.60 5.02 -1.67
C ASP A 256 -8.08 6.22 -0.90
N PHE A 257 -7.87 6.10 0.42
CA PHE A 257 -7.28 7.16 1.23
C PHE A 257 -5.94 7.62 0.64
N ASP A 258 -5.10 6.67 0.26
CA ASP A 258 -3.83 6.91 -0.38
C ASP A 258 -3.98 7.24 -1.88
N MET A 259 -4.51 6.31 -2.67
CA MET A 259 -4.46 6.36 -4.13
C MET A 259 -5.40 7.38 -4.76
N VAL A 260 -6.59 7.60 -4.17
CA VAL A 260 -7.61 8.45 -4.75
C VAL A 260 -7.57 9.84 -4.15
N TYR A 261 -7.29 9.95 -2.85
CA TYR A 261 -7.38 11.23 -2.14
C TYR A 261 -6.02 11.81 -1.76
N GLY A 262 -5.14 11.04 -1.13
CA GLY A 262 -3.83 11.48 -0.67
C GLY A 262 -2.93 11.95 -1.82
N HIS A 263 -2.52 11.03 -2.69
CA HIS A 263 -1.66 11.32 -3.84
C HIS A 263 -2.27 12.31 -4.85
N ARG A 264 -3.61 12.45 -4.88
CA ARG A 264 -4.30 13.40 -5.77
C ARG A 264 -4.62 14.72 -5.09
N LYS A 265 -4.23 14.89 -3.82
CA LYS A 265 -4.42 16.12 -3.05
C LYS A 265 -5.89 16.52 -2.89
N ASP A 266 -6.77 15.55 -2.80
CA ASP A 266 -8.20 15.76 -2.56
C ASP A 266 -8.53 15.65 -1.06
N ALA A 267 -8.18 16.68 -0.30
CA ALA A 267 -8.44 16.72 1.14
C ALA A 267 -9.92 16.60 1.48
N VAL A 268 -10.81 17.16 0.66
CA VAL A 268 -12.26 17.10 0.87
C VAL A 268 -12.80 15.69 0.60
N GLY A 269 -12.31 15.03 -0.46
CA GLY A 269 -12.61 13.63 -0.72
C GLY A 269 -12.11 12.70 0.38
N PHE A 270 -10.90 12.96 0.88
CA PHE A 270 -10.34 12.22 2.01
C PHE A 270 -11.22 12.34 3.26
N GLY A 271 -11.67 13.56 3.60
CA GLY A 271 -12.56 13.79 4.73
C GLY A 271 -13.90 13.06 4.59
N ARG A 272 -14.51 13.09 3.39
CA ARG A 272 -15.74 12.33 3.11
C ARG A 272 -15.55 10.82 3.27
N ALA A 273 -14.43 10.29 2.78
CA ALA A 273 -14.13 8.86 2.94
C ALA A 273 -13.92 8.47 4.42
N LEU A 274 -13.35 9.36 5.25
CA LEU A 274 -13.29 9.14 6.70
C LEU A 274 -14.68 9.11 7.35
N GLU A 275 -15.59 10.01 6.95
CA GLU A 275 -16.96 10.03 7.46
C GLU A 275 -17.77 8.81 7.01
N GLU A 276 -17.58 8.33 5.79
CA GLU A 276 -18.16 7.08 5.29
C GLU A 276 -17.65 5.86 6.08
N PHE A 277 -16.34 5.81 6.33
CA PHE A 277 -15.75 4.77 7.17
C PHE A 277 -16.30 4.82 8.61
N ASP A 278 -16.37 5.99 9.21
CA ASP A 278 -16.93 6.16 10.55
C ASP A 278 -18.40 5.73 10.64
N ALA A 279 -19.21 6.09 9.64
CA ALA A 279 -20.62 5.71 9.56
C ALA A 279 -20.82 4.19 9.37
N TRP A 280 -19.85 3.49 8.79
CA TRP A 280 -19.85 2.04 8.65
C TRP A 280 -19.46 1.29 9.94
N LEU A 281 -18.63 1.87 10.81
CA LEU A 281 -18.12 1.23 12.01
C LEU A 281 -19.20 0.55 12.90
N PRO A 282 -20.41 1.10 13.10
CA PRO A 282 -21.47 0.39 13.83
C PRO A 282 -21.85 -0.97 13.23
N GLN A 283 -21.77 -1.14 11.92
CA GLN A 283 -22.02 -2.42 11.25
C GLN A 283 -20.90 -3.42 11.59
N LEU A 284 -19.64 -2.95 11.54
CA LEU A 284 -18.47 -3.75 11.95
C LEU A 284 -18.59 -4.17 13.42
N PHE A 285 -18.86 -3.23 14.32
CA PHE A 285 -19.04 -3.52 15.75
C PHE A 285 -20.12 -4.57 16.00
N LYS A 286 -21.22 -4.49 15.25
CA LYS A 286 -22.30 -5.50 15.35
C LYS A 286 -21.86 -6.87 14.88
N ALA A 287 -21.10 -6.96 13.78
CA ALA A 287 -20.63 -8.21 13.18
C ALA A 287 -19.54 -8.91 14.00
N MET A 288 -18.72 -8.17 14.74
CA MET A 288 -17.67 -8.72 15.60
C MET A 288 -18.24 -9.59 16.72
N ARG A 289 -17.46 -10.57 17.18
CA ARG A 289 -17.71 -11.39 18.36
C ARG A 289 -17.16 -10.70 19.62
N THR A 290 -17.48 -11.24 20.78
CA THR A 290 -17.00 -10.68 22.06
C THR A 290 -15.47 -10.80 22.20
N GLU A 291 -14.89 -11.86 21.65
CA GLU A 291 -13.46 -12.18 21.70
C GLU A 291 -12.64 -11.48 20.63
N ASP A 292 -13.30 -10.86 19.64
CA ASP A 292 -12.61 -10.18 18.54
C ASP A 292 -11.98 -8.88 19.04
N LEU A 293 -10.76 -8.60 18.56
CA LEU A 293 -10.07 -7.34 18.74
C LEU A 293 -10.01 -6.59 17.41
N LEU A 294 -10.60 -5.40 17.37
CA LEU A 294 -10.44 -4.45 16.28
C LEU A 294 -9.18 -3.60 16.50
N VAL A 295 -8.37 -3.46 15.47
CA VAL A 295 -7.27 -2.50 15.38
C VAL A 295 -7.48 -1.63 14.16
N ILE A 296 -7.60 -0.31 14.36
CA ILE A 296 -7.63 0.70 13.29
C ILE A 296 -6.33 1.48 13.39
N CYS A 297 -5.56 1.53 12.32
CA CYS A 297 -4.31 2.29 12.23
C CYS A 297 -4.08 2.75 10.79
N ALA A 298 -3.04 3.53 10.57
CA ALA A 298 -2.49 3.78 9.24
C ALA A 298 -1.08 3.18 9.13
N ASP A 299 -0.68 2.86 7.92
CA ASP A 299 0.64 2.33 7.57
C ASP A 299 1.68 3.45 7.32
N HIS A 300 1.23 4.65 7.04
CA HIS A 300 2.02 5.89 6.88
C HIS A 300 1.08 7.10 6.93
N GLY A 301 1.63 8.30 6.93
CA GLY A 301 0.92 9.53 6.63
C GLY A 301 0.79 9.76 5.13
N CYS A 302 -0.27 10.45 4.72
CA CYS A 302 -0.47 10.87 3.34
C CYS A 302 -1.28 12.17 3.31
N ASP A 303 -0.63 13.28 3.73
CA ASP A 303 -1.28 14.57 3.88
C ASP A 303 -1.51 15.25 2.52
N PRO A 304 -2.77 15.38 2.07
CA PRO A 304 -3.08 15.94 0.77
C PRO A 304 -2.83 17.46 0.68
N THR A 305 -2.50 18.11 1.77
CA THR A 305 -2.28 19.56 1.82
C THR A 305 -0.80 19.94 1.71
N THR A 306 0.13 19.03 1.99
CA THR A 306 1.57 19.28 1.89
C THR A 306 2.05 19.42 0.44
N PRO A 307 3.19 20.09 0.18
CA PRO A 307 3.78 20.14 -1.15
C PRO A 307 4.15 18.73 -1.66
N GLY A 308 4.00 18.51 -2.98
CA GLY A 308 4.28 17.21 -3.59
C GLY A 308 3.08 16.26 -3.52
N SER A 309 3.27 15.02 -3.95
CA SER A 309 2.27 13.94 -3.95
C SER A 309 2.85 12.66 -3.34
N ASP A 310 3.85 12.79 -2.47
CA ASP A 310 4.50 11.69 -1.79
C ASP A 310 3.84 11.45 -0.42
N HIS A 311 4.06 10.27 0.15
CA HIS A 311 3.65 9.99 1.53
C HIS A 311 4.35 10.93 2.53
N THR A 312 3.73 11.14 3.65
CA THR A 312 4.29 11.96 4.74
C THR A 312 4.71 11.09 5.91
N ARG A 313 5.80 11.50 6.58
CA ARG A 313 6.26 10.85 7.80
C ARG A 313 5.79 11.64 9.00
N GLU A 314 4.86 11.08 9.72
CA GLU A 314 4.20 11.66 10.88
C GLU A 314 3.76 10.57 11.86
N TYR A 315 3.29 10.95 13.03
CA TYR A 315 2.62 9.99 13.91
C TYR A 315 1.29 9.56 13.31
N VAL A 316 1.06 8.26 13.22
CA VAL A 316 -0.21 7.70 12.79
C VAL A 316 -1.08 7.30 13.99
N PRO A 317 -2.41 7.35 13.90
CA PRO A 317 -3.30 6.92 14.97
C PRO A 317 -3.33 5.42 15.11
N VAL A 318 -3.53 4.93 16.34
CA VAL A 318 -3.97 3.56 16.60
C VAL A 318 -5.16 3.59 17.55
N LEU A 319 -6.23 2.90 17.15
CA LEU A 319 -7.43 2.72 17.95
C LEU A 319 -7.70 1.21 18.09
N LEU A 320 -7.85 0.74 19.33
CA LEU A 320 -8.18 -0.67 19.59
C LEU A 320 -9.51 -0.75 20.33
N TRP A 321 -10.32 -1.73 19.95
CA TRP A 321 -11.61 -1.95 20.57
C TRP A 321 -12.03 -3.42 20.51
N SER A 322 -12.76 -3.86 21.55
CA SER A 322 -13.47 -5.13 21.54
C SER A 322 -14.78 -5.00 22.34
N LYS A 323 -15.73 -5.90 22.12
CA LYS A 323 -16.97 -5.95 22.90
C LYS A 323 -16.73 -6.29 24.38
N ALA A 324 -15.62 -6.98 24.70
CA ALA A 324 -15.24 -7.31 26.07
C ALA A 324 -14.55 -6.17 26.82
N MET A 325 -14.26 -5.05 26.14
CA MET A 325 -13.55 -3.92 26.74
C MET A 325 -14.51 -3.09 27.58
N GLU A 326 -14.30 -3.06 28.90
CA GLU A 326 -15.13 -2.29 29.82
C GLU A 326 -14.84 -0.78 29.75
N ARG A 327 -13.57 -0.41 29.50
CA ARG A 327 -13.10 1.00 29.44
C ARG A 327 -11.87 1.13 28.59
N GLY A 328 -11.86 2.19 27.81
CA GLY A 328 -10.67 2.59 27.04
C GLY A 328 -9.61 3.31 27.89
N ARG A 329 -8.44 3.43 27.33
CA ARG A 329 -7.30 4.12 27.97
C ARG A 329 -6.32 4.63 26.94
N ALA A 330 -5.52 5.64 27.33
CA ALA A 330 -4.41 6.09 26.51
C ALA A 330 -3.29 5.01 26.46
N LEU A 331 -2.85 4.69 25.28
CA LEU A 331 -1.62 3.91 25.02
C LEU A 331 -0.39 4.80 25.08
N GLY A 332 -0.57 6.13 24.85
CA GLY A 332 0.52 7.08 24.67
C GLY A 332 1.19 6.97 23.30
N ASP A 333 2.29 7.68 23.17
CA ASP A 333 3.10 7.67 21.94
C ASP A 333 4.04 6.46 21.95
N ARG A 334 4.08 5.72 20.84
CA ARG A 334 4.97 4.58 20.62
C ARG A 334 6.01 4.93 19.57
N GLN A 335 7.20 4.37 19.67
CA GLN A 335 8.35 4.64 18.81
C GLN A 335 8.48 3.60 17.67
N SER A 336 7.44 2.82 17.43
CA SER A 336 7.24 1.93 16.27
C SER A 336 5.76 1.59 16.15
N PHE A 337 5.40 1.06 15.00
CA PHE A 337 4.08 0.50 14.72
C PHE A 337 3.82 -0.80 15.49
#